data_3a5ed4bb915b5053b0bff75fc2aeedcf
#
_entry.id   3a5ed4bb915b5053b0bff75fc2aeedcf
#
_cell.length_a   1.000
_cell.length_b   1.000
_cell.length_c   1.000
_cell.angle_alpha   90.00
_cell.angle_beta   90.00
_cell.angle_gamma   90.00
#
_symmetry.space_group_name_H-M   'P 1'
#
loop_
_entity.id
_entity.type
_entity.pdbx_description
1 polymer ?
#
loop_
_entity_poly.entity_id
_entity_poly.type
_entity_poly.pdbx_seq_one_letter_code
_entity_poly.pdbx_strand_id
1 'polypeptide(L)'
;DCSSRGLGDVYKRQNKDNATIIDGAGDEKSIAARVNQIRAQIEETTSDYDKEKLQERVAKLAGGVAVIKVGAGSEVEMKEKKARVEDALHSTRAAVEEGVVPGGGSALIRCLEAVEKVTGDNEDQNVGINIARKAFEAPLRQIVSNAGEESSVILANVKDGKDSYGFNASTGEYGDMIEMGILDPAKVTRTAIQAAGSVAGMMITLSLIHISEPTRRAI
;
A
#
# COMPACT_ATOMS: atom_id res chain seq x y z
N ASP A 1 17.84 -35.69 12.58
CA ASP A 1 17.19 -36.80 11.85
C ASP A 1 15.78 -37.03 12.41
N CYS A 2 14.80 -36.38 11.83
CA CYS A 2 13.39 -36.74 12.04
C CYS A 2 12.95 -37.59 10.87
N SER A 3 13.35 -38.86 10.91
CA SER A 3 12.91 -39.86 9.94
C SER A 3 11.42 -40.16 10.12
N SER A 4 10.70 -39.81 9.10
CA SER A 4 9.44 -40.32 8.62
C SER A 4 8.90 -41.59 9.28
N ARG A 5 7.79 -41.47 9.98
CA ARG A 5 6.77 -42.52 10.05
C ARG A 5 5.40 -41.87 9.98
N GLY A 6 4.73 -42.02 8.80
CA GLY A 6 3.28 -42.08 8.70
C GLY A 6 2.49 -40.83 9.05
N LEU A 7 2.94 -39.65 8.66
CA LEU A 7 2.15 -38.43 8.66
C LEU A 7 1.91 -38.07 7.20
N GLY A 8 0.66 -37.97 6.80
CA GLY A 8 0.29 -37.45 5.49
C GLY A 8 1.09 -36.14 5.17
N ASP A 9 1.22 -35.81 3.92
CA ASP A 9 2.12 -34.81 3.36
C ASP A 9 2.14 -33.49 4.15
N VAL A 10 2.95 -33.42 5.21
CA VAL A 10 3.22 -32.20 5.96
C VAL A 10 4.10 -31.31 5.09
N TYR A 11 3.54 -30.23 4.55
CA TYR A 11 4.31 -29.29 3.77
C TYR A 11 5.13 -28.37 4.70
N LYS A 12 6.46 -28.46 4.61
CA LYS A 12 7.39 -27.65 5.41
C LYS A 12 8.11 -26.65 4.52
N ARG A 13 7.91 -25.36 4.76
CA ARG A 13 8.63 -24.27 4.12
C ARG A 13 9.53 -23.58 5.11
N GLN A 14 10.81 -23.44 4.79
CA GLN A 14 11.81 -22.82 5.63
C GLN A 14 12.52 -21.67 4.89
N ASN A 15 12.59 -20.50 5.52
CA ASN A 15 13.38 -19.34 5.13
C ASN A 15 14.45 -19.09 6.17
N LYS A 16 15.35 -18.08 5.95
CA LYS A 16 16.39 -17.71 6.93
C LYS A 16 15.83 -17.41 8.32
N ASP A 17 14.64 -16.80 8.37
CA ASP A 17 14.07 -16.25 9.60
C ASP A 17 12.82 -17.00 10.10
N ASN A 18 12.20 -17.83 9.24
CA ASN A 18 10.92 -18.47 9.53
C ASN A 18 10.85 -19.91 9.03
N ALA A 19 10.24 -20.76 9.82
CA ALA A 19 9.80 -22.09 9.41
C ALA A 19 8.27 -22.18 9.48
N THR A 20 7.62 -22.57 8.40
CA THR A 20 6.17 -22.76 8.33
C THR A 20 5.86 -24.23 8.12
N ILE A 21 5.03 -24.79 9.00
CA ILE A 21 4.53 -26.17 8.92
C ILE A 21 3.05 -26.08 8.59
N ILE A 22 2.64 -26.73 7.51
CA ILE A 22 1.25 -26.79 7.05
C ILE A 22 0.75 -28.21 7.28
N ASP A 23 -0.50 -28.34 7.75
CA ASP A 23 -1.11 -29.62 8.12
C ASP A 23 -0.34 -30.39 9.21
N GLY A 24 0.07 -29.66 10.24
CA GLY A 24 0.72 -30.25 11.42
C GLY A 24 -0.23 -31.19 12.19
N ALA A 25 0.35 -32.16 12.92
CA ALA A 25 -0.36 -33.14 13.72
C ALA A 25 -0.84 -32.60 15.09
N GLY A 26 -1.13 -31.30 15.21
CA GLY A 26 -1.61 -30.68 16.44
C GLY A 26 -3.08 -30.98 16.73
N ASP A 27 -3.44 -31.11 18.02
CA ASP A 27 -4.82 -31.24 18.45
C ASP A 27 -5.62 -29.96 18.23
N GLU A 28 -6.76 -30.03 17.54
CA GLU A 28 -7.62 -28.87 17.21
C GLU A 28 -8.05 -28.08 18.45
N LYS A 29 -8.31 -28.75 19.58
CA LYS A 29 -8.71 -28.07 20.82
C LYS A 29 -7.56 -27.24 21.40
N SER A 30 -6.35 -27.76 21.33
CA SER A 30 -5.15 -27.04 21.76
C SER A 30 -4.85 -25.82 20.87
N ILE A 31 -5.06 -25.95 19.56
CA ILE A 31 -4.93 -24.86 18.59
C ILE A 31 -5.99 -23.78 18.87
N ALA A 32 -7.27 -24.16 19.05
CA ALA A 32 -8.34 -23.23 19.37
C ALA A 32 -8.10 -22.48 20.69
N ALA A 33 -7.61 -23.19 21.73
CA ALA A 33 -7.24 -22.56 23.01
C ALA A 33 -6.12 -21.53 22.83
N ARG A 34 -5.12 -21.85 22.00
CA ARG A 34 -4.01 -20.93 21.70
C ARG A 34 -4.48 -19.69 20.91
N VAL A 35 -5.38 -19.87 19.94
CA VAL A 35 -5.99 -18.75 19.20
C VAL A 35 -6.73 -17.82 20.14
N ASN A 36 -7.54 -18.35 21.07
CA ASN A 36 -8.27 -17.54 22.03
C ASN A 36 -7.35 -16.81 23.00
N GLN A 37 -6.25 -17.43 23.42
CA GLN A 37 -5.23 -16.78 24.24
C GLN A 37 -4.58 -15.59 23.51
N ILE A 38 -4.25 -15.75 22.23
CA ILE A 38 -3.66 -14.66 21.44
C ILE A 38 -4.69 -13.55 21.20
N ARG A 39 -5.97 -13.87 20.98
CA ARG A 39 -7.03 -12.85 20.87
C ARG A 39 -7.16 -12.00 22.13
N ALA A 40 -7.10 -12.62 23.30
CA ALA A 40 -7.09 -11.88 24.55
C ALA A 40 -5.87 -10.93 24.66
N GLN A 41 -4.70 -11.39 24.24
CA GLN A 41 -3.50 -10.54 24.20
C GLN A 41 -3.63 -9.35 23.23
N ILE A 42 -4.36 -9.50 22.11
CA ILE A 42 -4.64 -8.40 21.17
C ILE A 42 -5.47 -7.30 21.84
N GLU A 43 -6.43 -7.68 22.70
CA GLU A 43 -7.27 -6.73 23.42
C GLU A 43 -6.52 -5.99 24.54
N GLU A 44 -5.55 -6.67 25.18
CA GLU A 44 -4.73 -6.11 26.25
C GLU A 44 -3.57 -5.22 25.76
N THR A 45 -3.12 -5.44 24.52
CA THR A 45 -1.95 -4.75 23.97
C THR A 45 -2.28 -3.33 23.53
N THR A 46 -1.48 -2.37 23.98
CA THR A 46 -1.58 -0.95 23.62
C THR A 46 -0.70 -0.55 22.43
N SER A 47 0.25 -1.39 22.02
CA SER A 47 1.16 -1.17 20.90
C SER A 47 0.53 -1.63 19.59
N ASP A 48 0.37 -0.73 18.62
CA ASP A 48 -0.17 -1.07 17.31
C ASP A 48 0.69 -2.09 16.55
N TYR A 49 2.01 -2.03 16.71
CA TYR A 49 2.94 -2.99 16.12
C TYR A 49 2.74 -4.40 16.67
N ASP A 50 2.64 -4.53 18.01
CA ASP A 50 2.44 -5.83 18.64
C ASP A 50 1.06 -6.40 18.29
N LYS A 51 0.05 -5.54 18.21
CA LYS A 51 -1.30 -5.90 17.79
C LYS A 51 -1.32 -6.48 16.37
N GLU A 52 -0.63 -5.84 15.43
CA GLU A 52 -0.49 -6.34 14.07
C GLU A 52 0.20 -7.72 14.03
N LYS A 53 1.27 -7.91 14.79
CA LYS A 53 2.00 -9.18 14.87
C LYS A 53 1.18 -10.30 15.51
N LEU A 54 0.39 -9.99 16.52
CA LEU A 54 -0.52 -10.96 17.14
C LEU A 54 -1.67 -11.33 16.19
N GLN A 55 -2.23 -10.38 15.45
CA GLN A 55 -3.24 -10.65 14.42
C GLN A 55 -2.70 -11.55 13.30
N GLU A 56 -1.47 -11.31 12.84
CA GLU A 56 -0.80 -12.17 11.87
C GLU A 56 -0.64 -13.62 12.38
N ARG A 57 -0.31 -13.79 13.68
CA ARG A 57 -0.23 -15.12 14.30
C ARG A 57 -1.58 -15.83 14.36
N VAL A 58 -2.65 -15.11 14.73
CA VAL A 58 -4.01 -15.66 14.74
C VAL A 58 -4.41 -16.10 13.33
N ALA A 59 -4.17 -15.28 12.32
CA ALA A 59 -4.49 -15.61 10.94
C ALA A 59 -3.78 -16.88 10.46
N LYS A 60 -2.51 -17.07 10.82
CA LYS A 60 -1.74 -18.28 10.49
C LYS A 60 -2.24 -19.55 11.20
N LEU A 61 -2.74 -19.40 12.43
CA LEU A 61 -3.24 -20.55 13.22
C LEU A 61 -4.68 -20.92 12.89
N ALA A 62 -5.54 -19.93 12.66
CA ALA A 62 -6.99 -20.14 12.50
C ALA A 62 -7.45 -20.22 11.03
N GLY A 63 -6.70 -19.62 10.11
CA GLY A 63 -7.12 -19.47 8.71
C GLY A 63 -6.53 -20.48 7.73
N GLY A 64 -5.62 -21.32 8.18
CA GLY A 64 -4.85 -22.19 7.27
C GLY A 64 -3.82 -21.40 6.43
N VAL A 65 -3.09 -22.09 5.56
CA VAL A 65 -2.10 -21.51 4.66
C VAL A 65 -2.46 -21.84 3.22
N ALA A 66 -2.75 -20.80 2.43
CA ALA A 66 -2.90 -20.97 0.98
C ALA A 66 -1.52 -20.89 0.30
N VAL A 67 -1.25 -21.83 -0.61
CA VAL A 67 -0.01 -21.88 -1.38
C VAL A 67 -0.31 -21.58 -2.84
N ILE A 68 0.15 -20.44 -3.33
CA ILE A 68 0.07 -20.05 -4.74
C ILE A 68 1.37 -20.50 -5.43
N LYS A 69 1.27 -21.50 -6.32
CA LYS A 69 2.40 -21.99 -7.09
C LYS A 69 2.56 -21.14 -8.35
N VAL A 70 3.69 -20.47 -8.50
CA VAL A 70 4.01 -19.62 -9.65
C VAL A 70 5.06 -20.32 -10.49
N GLY A 71 4.84 -20.43 -11.81
CA GLY A 71 5.77 -20.98 -12.78
C GLY A 71 5.85 -20.13 -14.03
N ALA A 72 6.99 -20.22 -14.73
CA ALA A 72 7.22 -19.54 -16.00
C ALA A 72 8.28 -20.29 -16.82
N GLY A 73 8.44 -19.91 -18.09
CA GLY A 73 9.40 -20.52 -19.00
C GLY A 73 10.86 -20.14 -18.72
N SER A 74 11.10 -19.02 -18.00
CA SER A 74 12.43 -18.56 -17.61
C SER A 74 12.44 -18.10 -16.14
N GLU A 75 13.64 -18.09 -15.54
CA GLU A 75 13.83 -17.66 -14.15
C GLU A 75 13.46 -16.17 -13.96
N VAL A 76 13.77 -15.32 -14.94
CA VAL A 76 13.46 -13.88 -14.90
C VAL A 76 11.96 -13.67 -14.92
N GLU A 77 11.24 -14.32 -15.82
CA GLU A 77 9.78 -14.25 -15.91
C GLU A 77 9.11 -14.81 -14.65
N MET A 78 9.65 -15.87 -14.07
CA MET A 78 9.14 -16.44 -12.82
C MET A 78 9.28 -15.45 -11.65
N LYS A 79 10.42 -14.75 -11.54
CA LYS A 79 10.64 -13.72 -10.53
C LYS A 79 9.69 -12.55 -10.69
N GLU A 80 9.46 -12.11 -11.92
CA GLU A 80 8.51 -11.05 -12.24
C GLU A 80 7.06 -11.42 -11.86
N LYS A 81 6.60 -12.61 -12.27
CA LYS A 81 5.29 -13.12 -11.90
C LYS A 81 5.13 -13.27 -10.39
N LYS A 82 6.16 -13.77 -9.71
CA LYS A 82 6.17 -13.88 -8.25
C LYS A 82 6.02 -12.51 -7.60
N ALA A 83 6.80 -11.52 -8.01
CA ALA A 83 6.73 -10.16 -7.47
C ALA A 83 5.33 -9.55 -7.68
N ARG A 84 4.71 -9.76 -8.85
CA ARG A 84 3.35 -9.29 -9.16
C ARG A 84 2.29 -9.94 -8.26
N VAL A 85 2.41 -11.23 -7.95
CA VAL A 85 1.52 -11.95 -7.02
C VAL A 85 1.73 -11.45 -5.58
N GLU A 86 2.98 -11.22 -5.17
CA GLU A 86 3.30 -10.67 -3.84
C GLU A 86 2.72 -9.25 -3.68
N ASP A 87 2.82 -8.40 -4.70
CA ASP A 87 2.25 -7.07 -4.71
C ASP A 87 0.71 -7.10 -4.60
N ALA A 88 0.05 -7.95 -5.40
CA ALA A 88 -1.39 -8.17 -5.30
C ALA A 88 -1.83 -8.64 -3.90
N LEU A 89 -1.04 -9.49 -3.25
CA LEU A 89 -1.31 -9.95 -1.89
C LEU A 89 -1.22 -8.81 -0.87
N HIS A 90 -0.18 -7.98 -0.97
CA HIS A 90 -0.02 -6.81 -0.09
C HIS A 90 -1.16 -5.79 -0.29
N SER A 91 -1.50 -5.49 -1.53
CA SER A 91 -2.62 -4.60 -1.88
C SER A 91 -3.95 -5.10 -1.34
N THR A 92 -4.22 -6.42 -1.48
CA THR A 92 -5.45 -7.03 -0.95
C THR A 92 -5.52 -6.95 0.57
N ARG A 93 -4.41 -7.19 1.28
CA ARG A 93 -4.36 -7.05 2.74
C ARG A 93 -4.64 -5.62 3.18
N ALA A 94 -4.00 -4.64 2.53
CA ALA A 94 -4.22 -3.23 2.82
C ALA A 94 -5.68 -2.81 2.57
N ALA A 95 -6.31 -3.36 1.53
CA ALA A 95 -7.71 -3.12 1.21
C ALA A 95 -8.67 -3.72 2.26
N VAL A 96 -8.34 -4.88 2.82
CA VAL A 96 -9.14 -5.48 3.91
C VAL A 96 -9.06 -4.65 5.20
N GLU A 97 -7.92 -4.01 5.45
CA GLU A 97 -7.70 -3.22 6.68
C GLU A 97 -8.41 -1.87 6.67
N GLU A 98 -8.33 -1.10 5.59
CA GLU A 98 -8.83 0.28 5.51
C GLU A 98 -9.84 0.51 4.37
N GLY A 99 -10.20 -0.53 3.64
CA GLY A 99 -11.11 -0.42 2.50
C GLY A 99 -10.42 0.02 1.21
N VAL A 100 -11.23 0.32 0.21
CA VAL A 100 -10.81 0.70 -1.13
C VAL A 100 -11.32 2.08 -1.51
N VAL A 101 -10.63 2.74 -2.42
CA VAL A 101 -10.98 4.03 -3.02
C VAL A 101 -10.93 3.90 -4.54
N PRO A 102 -11.56 4.83 -5.30
CA PRO A 102 -11.43 4.86 -6.76
C PRO A 102 -9.96 4.93 -7.17
N GLY A 103 -9.53 3.99 -8.02
CA GLY A 103 -8.14 3.88 -8.46
C GLY A 103 -7.74 4.87 -9.55
N GLY A 104 -6.58 4.63 -10.15
CA GLY A 104 -6.08 5.45 -11.25
C GLY A 104 -5.71 6.89 -10.86
N GLY A 105 -5.48 7.16 -9.58
CA GLY A 105 -5.21 8.50 -9.07
C GLY A 105 -6.47 9.36 -8.86
N SER A 106 -7.67 8.86 -9.17
CA SER A 106 -8.92 9.61 -9.07
C SER A 106 -9.26 10.00 -7.64
N ALA A 107 -8.99 9.15 -6.65
CA ALA A 107 -9.22 9.43 -5.24
C ALA A 107 -8.52 10.71 -4.77
N LEU A 108 -7.27 10.92 -5.19
CA LEU A 108 -6.51 12.12 -4.83
C LEU A 108 -7.09 13.39 -5.45
N ILE A 109 -7.62 13.29 -6.67
CA ILE A 109 -8.30 14.42 -7.31
C ILE A 109 -9.57 14.80 -6.55
N ARG A 110 -10.32 13.83 -6.01
CA ARG A 110 -11.48 14.11 -5.14
C ARG A 110 -11.08 14.77 -3.82
N CYS A 111 -9.91 14.46 -3.29
CA CYS A 111 -9.39 15.13 -2.09
C CYS A 111 -9.05 16.61 -2.31
N LEU A 112 -8.89 17.08 -3.54
CA LEU A 112 -8.57 18.49 -3.83
C LEU A 112 -9.60 19.45 -3.26
N GLU A 113 -10.89 19.11 -3.30
CA GLU A 113 -11.95 19.95 -2.70
C GLU A 113 -11.76 20.18 -1.19
N ALA A 114 -11.26 19.17 -0.49
CA ALA A 114 -10.96 19.30 0.94
C ALA A 114 -9.71 20.16 1.17
N VAL A 115 -8.70 19.98 0.32
CA VAL A 115 -7.46 20.78 0.40
C VAL A 115 -7.71 22.25 0.05
N GLU A 116 -8.66 22.55 -0.82
CA GLU A 116 -9.06 23.92 -1.19
C GLU A 116 -9.63 24.72 -0.02
N LYS A 117 -10.23 24.04 0.94
CA LYS A 117 -10.77 24.65 2.16
C LYS A 117 -9.71 24.89 3.23
N VAL A 118 -8.50 24.35 3.05
CA VAL A 118 -7.39 24.54 3.99
C VAL A 118 -6.70 25.88 3.68
N THR A 119 -6.60 26.72 4.71
CA THR A 119 -5.87 27.99 4.65
C THR A 119 -4.78 28.01 5.70
N GLY A 120 -3.61 28.51 5.35
CA GLY A 120 -2.50 28.70 6.29
C GLY A 120 -2.61 30.03 7.03
N ASP A 121 -1.92 30.12 8.16
CA ASP A 121 -1.87 31.33 8.99
C ASP A 121 -1.00 32.46 8.35
N ASN A 122 -0.18 32.12 7.37
CA ASN A 122 0.70 33.04 6.67
C ASN A 122 0.87 32.65 5.19
N GLU A 123 1.54 33.51 4.43
CA GLU A 123 1.74 33.34 2.99
C GLU A 123 2.60 32.12 2.65
N ASP A 124 3.64 31.84 3.44
CA ASP A 124 4.53 30.68 3.21
C ASP A 124 3.78 29.36 3.40
N GLN A 125 2.91 29.26 4.40
CA GLN A 125 2.04 28.10 4.58
C GLN A 125 1.07 27.92 3.40
N ASN A 126 0.52 29.00 2.87
CA ASN A 126 -0.36 28.95 1.70
C ASN A 126 0.39 28.49 0.44
N VAL A 127 1.67 28.88 0.29
CA VAL A 127 2.53 28.35 -0.78
C VAL A 127 2.72 26.83 -0.60
N GLY A 128 2.98 26.35 0.62
CA GLY A 128 3.08 24.93 0.93
C GLY A 128 1.79 24.15 0.59
N ILE A 129 0.63 24.68 0.94
CA ILE A 129 -0.67 24.11 0.59
C ILE A 129 -0.84 24.01 -0.94
N ASN A 130 -0.44 25.05 -1.69
CA ASN A 130 -0.50 25.03 -3.15
C ASN A 130 0.45 24.01 -3.78
N ILE A 131 1.61 23.76 -3.18
CA ILE A 131 2.53 22.69 -3.60
C ILE A 131 1.87 21.33 -3.38
N ALA A 132 1.25 21.08 -2.22
CA ALA A 132 0.54 19.84 -1.93
C ALA A 132 -0.63 19.61 -2.91
N ARG A 133 -1.40 20.65 -3.24
CA ARG A 133 -2.48 20.58 -4.27
C ARG A 133 -1.96 20.07 -5.62
N LYS A 134 -0.84 20.61 -6.09
CA LYS A 134 -0.21 20.15 -7.33
C LYS A 134 0.31 18.72 -7.22
N ALA A 135 0.84 18.34 -6.07
CA ALA A 135 1.32 16.99 -5.82
C ALA A 135 0.20 15.95 -5.90
N PHE A 136 -1.03 16.27 -5.49
CA PHE A 136 -2.19 15.37 -5.59
C PHE A 136 -2.61 15.07 -7.03
N GLU A 137 -2.28 15.94 -7.98
CA GLU A 137 -2.52 15.69 -9.41
C GLU A 137 -1.47 14.75 -10.03
N ALA A 138 -0.30 14.64 -9.43
CA ALA A 138 0.85 13.97 -10.02
C ALA A 138 0.59 12.47 -10.34
N PRO A 139 -0.05 11.66 -9.50
CA PRO A 139 -0.30 10.26 -9.80
C PRO A 139 -1.17 10.07 -11.05
N LEU A 140 -2.29 10.78 -11.17
CA LEU A 140 -3.15 10.73 -12.36
C LEU A 140 -2.38 11.18 -13.60
N ARG A 141 -1.66 12.30 -13.51
CA ARG A 141 -0.86 12.81 -14.63
C ARG A 141 0.18 11.81 -15.11
N GLN A 142 0.84 11.12 -14.18
CA GLN A 142 1.86 10.13 -14.52
C GLN A 142 1.25 8.89 -15.19
N ILE A 143 0.13 8.40 -14.68
CA ILE A 143 -0.60 7.26 -15.28
C ILE A 143 -1.01 7.59 -16.72
N VAL A 144 -1.60 8.76 -16.93
CA VAL A 144 -2.04 9.21 -18.24
C VAL A 144 -0.85 9.40 -19.20
N SER A 145 0.23 10.02 -18.73
CA SER A 145 1.45 10.19 -19.51
C SER A 145 2.08 8.85 -19.92
N ASN A 146 2.06 7.85 -19.01
CA ASN A 146 2.54 6.49 -19.30
C ASN A 146 1.68 5.78 -20.35
N ALA A 147 0.39 6.13 -20.46
CA ALA A 147 -0.50 5.65 -21.51
C ALA A 147 -0.30 6.38 -22.85
N GLY A 148 0.49 7.45 -22.89
CA GLY A 148 0.75 8.23 -24.10
C GLY A 148 -0.30 9.33 -24.38
N GLU A 149 -1.18 9.61 -23.41
CA GLU A 149 -2.26 10.57 -23.54
C GLU A 149 -1.91 11.94 -22.91
N GLU A 150 -2.65 12.99 -23.32
CA GLU A 150 -2.46 14.36 -22.82
C GLU A 150 -3.04 14.52 -21.40
N SER A 151 -2.17 14.57 -20.42
CA SER A 151 -2.57 14.55 -19.01
C SER A 151 -3.38 15.76 -18.55
N SER A 152 -3.22 16.92 -19.20
CA SER A 152 -3.91 18.16 -18.83
C SER A 152 -5.40 18.10 -19.18
N VAL A 153 -5.73 17.54 -20.33
CA VAL A 153 -7.11 17.38 -20.79
C VAL A 153 -7.85 16.37 -19.92
N ILE A 154 -7.22 15.23 -19.69
CA ILE A 154 -7.81 14.15 -18.88
C ILE A 154 -8.02 14.60 -17.44
N LEU A 155 -7.04 15.29 -16.86
CA LEU A 155 -7.17 15.85 -15.52
C LEU A 155 -8.36 16.82 -15.40
N ALA A 156 -8.55 17.70 -16.39
CA ALA A 156 -9.69 18.63 -16.38
C ALA A 156 -11.02 17.85 -16.38
N ASN A 157 -11.16 16.88 -17.28
CA ASN A 157 -12.35 16.04 -17.36
C ASN A 157 -12.62 15.25 -16.06
N VAL A 158 -11.57 14.70 -15.44
CA VAL A 158 -11.72 13.97 -14.18
C VAL A 158 -12.08 14.91 -13.03
N LYS A 159 -11.56 16.14 -12.99
CA LYS A 159 -11.92 17.16 -11.98
C LYS A 159 -13.40 17.55 -12.05
N ASP A 160 -13.94 17.69 -13.28
CA ASP A 160 -15.34 18.05 -13.50
C ASP A 160 -16.30 16.91 -13.10
N GLY A 161 -15.83 15.69 -13.05
CA GLY A 161 -16.59 14.54 -12.61
C GLY A 161 -16.81 14.51 -11.09
N LYS A 162 -17.73 13.67 -10.61
CA LYS A 162 -18.08 13.51 -9.19
C LYS A 162 -17.85 12.08 -8.74
N ASP A 163 -17.83 11.90 -7.42
CA ASP A 163 -17.76 10.61 -6.76
C ASP A 163 -16.59 9.73 -7.28
N SER A 164 -16.89 8.56 -7.80
CA SER A 164 -15.91 7.58 -8.30
C SER A 164 -15.51 7.78 -9.76
N TYR A 165 -15.95 8.88 -10.40
CA TYR A 165 -15.65 9.14 -11.81
C TYR A 165 -14.15 9.34 -12.05
N GLY A 166 -13.62 8.65 -13.05
CA GLY A 166 -12.19 8.69 -13.39
C GLY A 166 -11.92 8.28 -14.84
N PHE A 167 -10.65 8.03 -15.14
CA PHE A 167 -10.16 7.66 -16.46
C PHE A 167 -9.47 6.30 -16.43
N ASN A 168 -9.93 5.38 -17.27
CA ASN A 168 -9.30 4.09 -17.50
C ASN A 168 -8.20 4.21 -18.56
N ALA A 169 -6.95 4.30 -18.15
CA ALA A 169 -5.79 4.46 -19.02
C ALA A 169 -5.55 3.24 -19.95
N SER A 170 -6.15 2.08 -19.67
CA SER A 170 -6.02 0.88 -20.52
C SER A 170 -6.96 0.89 -21.72
N THR A 171 -8.18 1.45 -21.56
CA THR A 171 -9.21 1.47 -22.63
C THR A 171 -9.42 2.84 -23.23
N GLY A 172 -8.95 3.91 -22.56
CA GLY A 172 -9.20 5.30 -22.97
C GLY A 172 -10.59 5.81 -22.58
N GLU A 173 -11.34 5.08 -21.75
CA GLU A 173 -12.72 5.40 -21.41
C GLU A 173 -12.82 6.10 -20.05
N TYR A 174 -13.83 6.96 -19.94
CA TYR A 174 -14.21 7.62 -18.70
C TYR A 174 -15.42 6.91 -18.08
N GLY A 175 -15.45 6.79 -16.76
CA GLY A 175 -16.58 6.19 -16.05
C GLY A 175 -16.36 6.05 -14.56
N ASP A 176 -17.25 5.31 -13.90
CA ASP A 176 -17.12 4.99 -12.49
C ASP A 176 -16.00 3.95 -12.29
N MET A 177 -14.95 4.34 -11.60
CA MET A 177 -13.76 3.50 -11.38
C MET A 177 -14.08 2.27 -10.53
N ILE A 178 -15.07 2.38 -9.63
CA ILE A 178 -15.47 1.25 -8.78
C ILE A 178 -16.22 0.21 -9.61
N GLU A 179 -17.16 0.64 -10.46
CA GLU A 179 -17.90 -0.24 -11.37
C GLU A 179 -16.97 -0.91 -12.40
N MET A 180 -15.95 -0.19 -12.87
CA MET A 180 -14.92 -0.72 -13.76
C MET A 180 -13.93 -1.67 -13.06
N GLY A 181 -14.01 -1.82 -11.73
CA GLY A 181 -13.09 -2.65 -10.96
C GLY A 181 -11.67 -2.07 -10.80
N ILE A 182 -11.50 -0.76 -11.03
CA ILE A 182 -10.23 -0.06 -10.89
C ILE A 182 -10.18 0.56 -9.50
N LEU A 183 -9.56 -0.16 -8.57
CA LEU A 183 -9.57 0.13 -7.14
C LEU A 183 -8.16 0.27 -6.62
N ASP A 184 -7.95 1.22 -5.71
CA ASP A 184 -6.73 1.35 -4.92
C ASP A 184 -7.03 1.12 -3.43
N PRO A 185 -6.13 0.47 -2.67
CA PRO A 185 -6.27 0.38 -1.22
C PRO A 185 -6.13 1.77 -0.57
N ALA A 186 -7.10 2.15 0.27
CA ALA A 186 -7.09 3.45 0.95
C ALA A 186 -5.82 3.65 1.80
N LYS A 187 -5.38 2.60 2.50
CA LYS A 187 -4.15 2.60 3.30
C LYS A 187 -2.91 2.96 2.48
N VAL A 188 -2.77 2.39 1.28
CA VAL A 188 -1.62 2.65 0.41
C VAL A 188 -1.60 4.11 -0.04
N THR A 189 -2.72 4.62 -0.56
CA THR A 189 -2.85 6.00 -1.03
C THR A 189 -2.58 7.00 0.10
N ARG A 190 -3.16 6.79 1.28
CA ARG A 190 -2.93 7.62 2.45
C ARG A 190 -1.49 7.62 2.91
N THR A 191 -0.88 6.44 3.04
CA THR A 191 0.51 6.30 3.48
C THR A 191 1.50 6.91 2.50
N ALA A 192 1.24 6.80 1.20
CA ALA A 192 2.06 7.41 0.16
C ALA A 192 2.12 8.94 0.31
N ILE A 193 0.99 9.60 0.56
CA ILE A 193 0.94 11.05 0.77
C ILE A 193 1.66 11.44 2.07
N GLN A 194 1.44 10.71 3.15
CA GLN A 194 2.09 10.98 4.43
C GLN A 194 3.61 10.85 4.32
N ALA A 195 4.09 9.80 3.68
CA ALA A 195 5.53 9.58 3.45
C ALA A 195 6.12 10.65 2.54
N ALA A 196 5.44 11.00 1.44
CA ALA A 196 5.87 12.05 0.52
C ALA A 196 5.99 13.41 1.23
N GLY A 197 4.99 13.78 2.03
CA GLY A 197 5.02 15.03 2.82
C GLY A 197 6.16 15.05 3.84
N SER A 198 6.40 13.94 4.54
CA SER A 198 7.49 13.81 5.50
C SER A 198 8.87 13.96 4.83
N VAL A 199 9.10 13.25 3.72
CA VAL A 199 10.37 13.31 2.99
C VAL A 199 10.58 14.70 2.37
N ALA A 200 9.54 15.29 1.76
CA ALA A 200 9.63 16.64 1.19
C ALA A 200 9.97 17.68 2.26
N GLY A 201 9.35 17.60 3.43
CA GLY A 201 9.65 18.48 4.55
C GLY A 201 11.11 18.36 5.01
N MET A 202 11.64 17.15 5.14
CA MET A 202 13.06 16.95 5.46
C MET A 202 13.98 17.48 4.37
N MET A 203 13.68 17.25 3.10
CA MET A 203 14.49 17.72 1.99
C MET A 203 14.57 19.25 1.94
N ILE A 204 13.45 19.94 2.13
CA ILE A 204 13.40 21.41 2.16
C ILE A 204 14.22 21.93 3.34
N THR A 205 14.09 21.35 4.52
CA THR A 205 14.82 21.76 5.73
C THR A 205 16.32 21.54 5.56
N LEU A 206 16.74 20.38 5.05
CA LEU A 206 18.16 20.07 4.83
C LEU A 206 18.77 20.93 3.71
N SER A 207 18.03 21.22 2.66
CA SER A 207 18.46 22.07 1.57
C SER A 207 18.72 23.52 2.03
N LEU A 208 17.87 24.05 2.92
CA LEU A 208 18.06 25.37 3.51
C LEU A 208 19.35 25.46 4.35
N ILE A 209 19.72 24.41 5.09
CA ILE A 209 20.96 24.35 5.85
C ILE A 209 22.18 24.42 4.91
N HIS A 210 22.14 23.75 3.77
CA HIS A 210 23.23 23.77 2.79
C HIS A 210 23.36 25.09 2.04
N ILE A 211 22.28 25.83 1.83
CA ILE A 211 22.27 27.14 1.16
C ILE A 211 22.74 28.25 2.13
N SER A 212 22.51 28.10 3.43
CA SER A 212 22.87 29.12 4.44
C SER A 212 24.35 29.14 4.84
N GLU A 213 25.14 28.13 4.44
CA GLU A 213 26.60 28.16 4.59
C GLU A 213 27.29 28.51 3.25
N PRO A 214 27.58 29.81 2.99
CA PRO A 214 28.46 30.14 1.89
C PRO A 214 29.86 29.63 2.25
N THR A 215 30.34 28.67 1.46
CA THR A 215 31.71 28.18 1.55
C THR A 215 32.66 29.37 1.41
N ARG A 216 33.10 29.96 2.53
CA ARG A 216 34.26 30.85 2.54
C ARG A 216 35.46 29.99 2.19
N ARG A 217 35.74 29.89 0.89
CA ARG A 217 37.09 29.53 0.45
C ARG A 217 37.99 30.68 0.87
N ALA A 218 38.78 30.44 1.91
CA ALA A 218 39.94 31.31 2.19
C ALA A 218 40.85 31.22 0.98
N ILE A 219 41.15 32.40 0.43
CA ILE A 219 42.22 32.66 -0.53
C ILE A 219 43.53 32.74 0.26
#